data_a93f083b7f2bcf2fc619b2d94d55bd78
#
_entry.id   a93f083b7f2bcf2fc619b2d94d55bd78
#
_cell.length_a   1.000
_cell.length_b   1.000
_cell.length_c   1.000
_cell.angle_alpha   90.00
_cell.angle_beta   90.00
_cell.angle_gamma   90.00
#
_symmetry.space_group_name_H-M   'P 1'
#
loop_
_entity.id
_entity.type
_entity.pdbx_description
1 polymer ?
#
loop_
_entity_poly.entity_id
_entity_poly.type
_entity_poly.pdbx_seq_one_letter_code
_entity_poly.pdbx_strand_id
1 'polypeptide(L)'
;MTDFKNIKAFTFDIDGVMTDGGILADLEGQLYRTFDAKDGFAVRMACLNGFPVGVITGGRSQSIRARFSSNGINPEDIYLGSRNKIEDFEDFCRRHNLKPEEVMYFGDDIPDIEVMRAAGIGVCPNDAVEEVKEAADIISDRPGGKACVREYMEKAMKAQGRWVFDAIAYKK
;
A
#
# COMPACT_ATOMS: atom_id res chain seq x y z
N MET A 1 10.87 18.34 7.00
CA MET A 1 10.90 17.04 7.74
C MET A 1 9.52 16.41 7.59
N THR A 2 9.45 15.21 7.06
CA THR A 2 8.17 14.53 6.81
C THR A 2 7.49 14.19 8.15
N ASP A 3 6.28 14.68 8.35
CA ASP A 3 5.56 14.45 9.61
C ASP A 3 4.68 13.20 9.51
N PHE A 4 5.20 12.09 10.01
CA PHE A 4 4.46 10.82 10.07
C PHE A 4 3.33 10.81 11.11
N LYS A 5 3.26 11.80 12.01
CA LYS A 5 2.27 11.80 13.11
C LYS A 5 0.85 12.05 12.65
N ASN A 6 0.70 12.70 11.49
CA ASN A 6 -0.61 12.99 10.92
C ASN A 6 -1.19 11.85 10.08
N ILE A 7 -0.40 10.81 9.79
CA ILE A 7 -0.86 9.67 8.98
C ILE A 7 -1.78 8.78 9.81
N LYS A 8 -2.98 8.57 9.29
CA LYS A 8 -4.04 7.76 9.92
C LYS A 8 -4.40 6.51 9.13
N ALA A 9 -3.95 6.39 7.88
CA ALA A 9 -4.22 5.26 7.01
C ALA A 9 -3.10 5.04 5.99
N PHE A 10 -3.08 3.85 5.40
CA PHE A 10 -2.12 3.46 4.37
C PHE A 10 -2.87 2.90 3.16
N THR A 11 -2.46 3.32 1.96
CA THR A 11 -2.94 2.75 0.71
C THR A 11 -1.77 2.50 -0.24
N PHE A 12 -1.89 1.48 -1.09
CA PHE A 12 -0.79 1.10 -1.98
C PHE A 12 -1.28 0.43 -3.26
N ASP A 13 -0.46 0.57 -4.31
CA ASP A 13 -0.56 -0.27 -5.49
C ASP A 13 0.08 -1.64 -5.24
N ILE A 14 -0.11 -2.57 -6.14
CA ILE A 14 0.41 -3.94 -6.04
C ILE A 14 1.66 -4.12 -6.91
N ASP A 15 1.50 -4.06 -8.23
CA ASP A 15 2.58 -4.39 -9.17
C ASP A 15 3.67 -3.32 -9.13
N GLY A 16 4.90 -3.71 -8.80
CA GLY A 16 6.03 -2.80 -8.62
C GLY A 16 6.16 -2.15 -7.24
N VAL A 17 5.18 -2.34 -6.35
CA VAL A 17 5.17 -1.83 -4.96
C VAL A 17 5.23 -2.97 -3.97
N MET A 18 4.22 -3.83 -3.92
CA MET A 18 4.15 -5.04 -3.10
C MET A 18 4.80 -6.25 -3.78
N THR A 19 5.13 -6.11 -5.06
CA THR A 19 5.88 -7.05 -5.88
C THR A 19 7.04 -6.34 -6.56
N ASP A 20 7.92 -7.08 -7.21
CA ASP A 20 9.00 -6.53 -8.04
C ASP A 20 8.55 -6.11 -9.45
N GLY A 21 7.25 -6.17 -9.73
CA GLY A 21 6.67 -5.88 -11.04
C GLY A 21 6.63 -7.08 -11.99
N GLY A 22 7.26 -8.21 -11.64
CA GLY A 22 7.21 -9.44 -12.43
C GLY A 22 5.84 -10.11 -12.35
N ILE A 23 5.29 -10.48 -13.49
CA ILE A 23 4.03 -11.21 -13.60
C ILE A 23 4.25 -12.46 -14.45
N LEU A 24 3.98 -13.63 -13.86
CA LEU A 24 3.98 -14.90 -14.57
C LEU A 24 2.57 -15.16 -15.09
N ALA A 25 2.43 -15.28 -16.42
CA ALA A 25 1.18 -15.65 -17.07
C ALA A 25 1.22 -17.10 -17.51
N ASP A 26 0.15 -17.86 -17.27
CA ASP A 26 -0.01 -19.21 -17.78
C ASP A 26 -0.87 -19.25 -19.06
N LEU A 27 -1.03 -20.44 -19.62
CA LEU A 27 -1.79 -20.64 -20.88
C LEU A 27 -3.30 -20.39 -20.72
N GLU A 28 -3.80 -20.49 -19.49
CA GLU A 28 -5.20 -20.21 -19.15
C GLU A 28 -5.44 -18.71 -18.87
N GLY A 29 -4.37 -17.90 -18.95
CA GLY A 29 -4.45 -16.44 -18.69
C GLY A 29 -4.45 -16.08 -17.21
N GLN A 30 -4.13 -17.02 -16.32
CA GLN A 30 -3.94 -16.70 -14.90
C GLN A 30 -2.62 -15.94 -14.70
N LEU A 31 -2.66 -14.96 -13.81
CA LEU A 31 -1.51 -14.11 -13.50
C LEU A 31 -1.03 -14.39 -12.07
N TYR A 32 0.23 -14.75 -11.93
CA TYR A 32 0.85 -15.07 -10.65
C TYR A 32 1.83 -13.99 -10.24
N ARG A 33 1.88 -13.73 -8.94
CA ARG A 33 2.74 -12.73 -8.31
C ARG A 33 3.44 -13.32 -7.10
N THR A 34 4.62 -12.80 -6.79
CA THR A 34 5.35 -13.11 -5.56
C THR A 34 5.32 -11.90 -4.65
N PHE A 35 4.81 -12.07 -3.43
CA PHE A 35 4.74 -11.04 -2.41
C PHE A 35 5.83 -11.22 -1.34
N ASP A 36 6.33 -10.12 -0.81
CA ASP A 36 7.28 -10.14 0.30
C ASP A 36 6.56 -10.35 1.64
N ALA A 37 7.05 -11.29 2.45
CA ALA A 37 6.44 -11.60 3.73
C ALA A 37 6.54 -10.46 4.75
N LYS A 38 7.59 -9.62 4.67
CA LYS A 38 7.78 -8.49 5.57
C LYS A 38 6.79 -7.36 5.29
N ASP A 39 6.48 -7.13 4.01
CA ASP A 39 5.42 -6.20 3.61
C ASP A 39 4.06 -6.69 4.12
N GLY A 40 3.76 -7.96 3.94
CA GLY A 40 2.52 -8.56 4.46
C GLY A 40 2.40 -8.47 5.99
N PHE A 41 3.51 -8.65 6.70
CA PHE A 41 3.53 -8.48 8.16
C PHE A 41 3.22 -7.03 8.56
N ALA A 42 3.78 -6.04 7.86
CA ALA A 42 3.48 -4.62 8.12
C ALA A 42 2.00 -4.29 7.93
N VAL A 43 1.39 -4.81 6.86
CA VAL A 43 -0.05 -4.68 6.62
C VAL A 43 -0.85 -5.27 7.78
N ARG A 44 -0.51 -6.49 8.21
CA ARG A 44 -1.16 -7.14 9.37
C ARG A 44 -1.03 -6.30 10.63
N MET A 45 0.17 -5.78 10.91
CA MET A 45 0.44 -4.91 12.07
C MET A 45 -0.40 -3.63 12.02
N ALA A 46 -0.51 -2.99 10.87
CA ALA A 46 -1.32 -1.79 10.71
C ALA A 46 -2.80 -2.08 11.00
N CYS A 47 -3.35 -3.14 10.42
CA CYS A 47 -4.73 -3.55 10.66
C CYS A 47 -4.99 -3.86 12.15
N LEU A 48 -4.09 -4.60 12.81
CA LEU A 48 -4.21 -4.93 14.24
C LEU A 48 -4.10 -3.70 15.14
N ASN A 49 -3.37 -2.68 14.72
CA ASN A 49 -3.24 -1.42 15.45
C ASN A 49 -4.29 -0.36 15.04
N GLY A 50 -5.33 -0.77 14.32
CA GLY A 50 -6.49 0.06 14.03
C GLY A 50 -6.30 1.09 12.92
N PHE A 51 -5.30 0.90 12.04
CA PHE A 51 -5.17 1.71 10.84
C PHE A 51 -6.02 1.12 9.71
N PRO A 52 -6.87 1.92 9.05
CA PRO A 52 -7.42 1.55 7.75
C PRO A 52 -6.28 1.33 6.75
N VAL A 53 -6.37 0.24 5.98
CA VAL A 53 -5.42 -0.08 4.92
C VAL A 53 -6.20 -0.42 3.66
N GLY A 54 -5.78 0.13 2.52
CA GLY A 54 -6.44 -0.09 1.23
C GLY A 54 -5.45 -0.50 0.14
N VAL A 55 -5.97 -1.26 -0.83
CA VAL A 55 -5.29 -1.66 -2.06
C VAL A 55 -5.96 -0.99 -3.23
N ILE A 56 -5.19 -0.29 -4.09
CA ILE A 56 -5.70 0.36 -5.30
C ILE A 56 -4.83 -0.08 -6.47
N THR A 57 -5.29 -1.04 -7.26
CA THR A 57 -4.49 -1.69 -8.30
C THR A 57 -5.25 -1.87 -9.60
N GLY A 58 -4.53 -1.72 -10.74
CA GLY A 58 -5.03 -2.12 -12.05
C GLY A 58 -5.16 -3.62 -12.23
N GLY A 59 -4.51 -4.43 -11.37
CA GLY A 59 -4.60 -5.88 -11.37
C GLY A 59 -6.01 -6.38 -11.02
N ARG A 60 -6.43 -7.49 -11.64
CA ARG A 60 -7.78 -8.04 -11.47
C ARG A 60 -7.81 -9.42 -10.82
N SER A 61 -6.65 -10.00 -10.52
CA SER A 61 -6.56 -11.35 -9.95
C SER A 61 -7.18 -11.43 -8.57
N GLN A 62 -8.07 -12.38 -8.36
CA GLN A 62 -8.67 -12.60 -7.04
C GLN A 62 -7.66 -13.06 -5.99
N SER A 63 -6.49 -13.55 -6.41
CA SER A 63 -5.38 -13.86 -5.52
C SER A 63 -4.89 -12.64 -4.73
N ILE A 64 -4.98 -11.44 -5.31
CA ILE A 64 -4.66 -10.17 -4.62
C ILE A 64 -5.64 -9.97 -3.45
N ARG A 65 -6.95 -10.09 -3.71
CA ARG A 65 -7.97 -9.98 -2.66
C ARG A 65 -7.78 -11.03 -1.58
N ALA A 66 -7.58 -12.29 -1.95
CA ALA A 66 -7.36 -13.38 -1.01
C ALA A 66 -6.13 -13.11 -0.12
N ARG A 67 -5.01 -12.70 -0.71
CA ARG A 67 -3.76 -12.40 0.01
C ARG A 67 -3.94 -11.29 1.03
N PHE A 68 -4.49 -10.16 0.63
CA PHE A 68 -4.55 -8.97 1.48
C PHE A 68 -5.72 -9.02 2.47
N SER A 69 -6.83 -9.68 2.15
CA SER A 69 -7.87 -9.99 3.13
C SER A 69 -7.33 -10.90 4.24
N SER A 70 -6.48 -11.87 3.93
CA SER A 70 -5.83 -12.72 4.95
C SER A 70 -4.89 -11.93 5.88
N ASN A 71 -4.36 -10.79 5.42
CA ASN A 71 -3.58 -9.88 6.25
C ASN A 71 -4.43 -8.93 7.10
N GLY A 72 -5.75 -8.95 6.95
CA GLY A 72 -6.68 -8.16 7.75
C GLY A 72 -7.27 -6.94 7.07
N ILE A 73 -6.96 -6.71 5.77
CA ILE A 73 -7.62 -5.63 5.02
C ILE A 73 -9.08 -6.01 4.76
N ASN A 74 -9.99 -5.07 5.03
CA ASN A 74 -11.39 -5.24 4.67
C ASN A 74 -11.51 -5.46 3.15
N PRO A 75 -12.19 -6.52 2.67
CA PRO A 75 -12.37 -6.77 1.24
C PRO A 75 -12.94 -5.57 0.46
N GLU A 76 -13.73 -4.71 1.09
CA GLU A 76 -14.27 -3.49 0.49
C GLU A 76 -13.22 -2.40 0.25
N ASP A 77 -12.07 -2.49 0.91
CA ASP A 77 -10.92 -1.58 0.75
C ASP A 77 -9.90 -2.11 -0.28
N ILE A 78 -10.24 -3.16 -1.02
CA ILE A 78 -9.41 -3.74 -2.07
C ILE A 78 -10.05 -3.44 -3.43
N TYR A 79 -9.54 -2.41 -4.10
CA TYR A 79 -9.99 -1.93 -5.39
C TYR A 79 -9.18 -2.63 -6.50
N LEU A 80 -9.78 -3.65 -7.12
CA LEU A 80 -9.19 -4.38 -8.24
C LEU A 80 -9.64 -3.79 -9.58
N GLY A 81 -8.78 -3.84 -10.58
CA GLY A 81 -9.09 -3.32 -11.92
C GLY A 81 -9.30 -1.81 -11.94
N SER A 82 -8.69 -1.10 -11.01
CA SER A 82 -8.79 0.35 -10.90
C SER A 82 -8.22 1.03 -12.13
N ARG A 83 -9.07 1.74 -12.87
CA ARG A 83 -8.69 2.56 -14.04
C ARG A 83 -8.57 4.03 -13.72
N ASN A 84 -9.23 4.44 -12.66
CA ASN A 84 -9.19 5.80 -12.13
C ASN A 84 -8.84 5.74 -10.63
N LYS A 85 -7.54 5.64 -10.36
CA LYS A 85 -7.04 5.42 -8.99
C LYS A 85 -7.41 6.54 -8.02
N ILE A 86 -7.54 7.78 -8.50
CA ILE A 86 -7.91 8.89 -7.63
C ILE A 86 -9.36 8.78 -7.13
N GLU A 87 -10.29 8.32 -7.95
CA GLU A 87 -11.68 8.10 -7.51
C GLU A 87 -11.76 7.01 -6.44
N ASP A 88 -11.04 5.90 -6.62
CA ASP A 88 -10.98 4.82 -5.63
C ASP A 88 -10.31 5.29 -4.32
N PHE A 89 -9.26 6.10 -4.43
CA PHE A 89 -8.60 6.71 -3.27
C PHE A 89 -9.54 7.66 -2.51
N GLU A 90 -10.28 8.50 -3.21
CA GLU A 90 -11.27 9.40 -2.61
C GLU A 90 -12.43 8.60 -1.97
N ASP A 91 -12.87 7.52 -2.60
CA ASP A 91 -13.86 6.60 -2.01
C ASP A 91 -13.35 5.99 -0.70
N PHE A 92 -12.12 5.49 -0.68
CA PHE A 92 -11.48 4.99 0.53
C PHE A 92 -11.43 6.06 1.63
N CYS A 93 -11.00 7.28 1.31
CA CYS A 93 -10.95 8.38 2.26
C CYS A 93 -12.34 8.71 2.83
N ARG A 94 -13.35 8.81 1.96
CA ARG A 94 -14.73 9.09 2.36
C ARG A 94 -15.29 8.00 3.29
N ARG A 95 -15.08 6.73 2.97
CA ARG A 95 -15.59 5.59 3.74
C ARG A 95 -14.98 5.52 5.14
N HIS A 96 -13.74 5.97 5.30
CA HIS A 96 -13.05 5.99 6.57
C HIS A 96 -13.05 7.36 7.27
N ASN A 97 -13.79 8.34 6.73
CA ASN A 97 -13.85 9.71 7.25
C ASN A 97 -12.45 10.33 7.41
N LEU A 98 -11.63 10.16 6.38
CA LEU A 98 -10.26 10.67 6.30
C LEU A 98 -10.16 11.81 5.30
N LYS A 99 -9.25 12.73 5.57
CA LYS A 99 -8.77 13.67 4.56
C LYS A 99 -7.64 13.03 3.77
N PRO A 100 -7.48 13.32 2.46
CA PRO A 100 -6.36 12.81 1.67
C PRO A 100 -4.99 13.02 2.33
N GLU A 101 -4.79 14.16 3.00
CA GLU A 101 -3.55 14.51 3.68
C GLU A 101 -3.24 13.63 4.91
N GLU A 102 -4.18 12.80 5.34
CA GLU A 102 -4.02 11.87 6.46
C GLU A 102 -3.63 10.46 5.99
N VAL A 103 -3.46 10.26 4.69
CA VAL A 103 -3.15 8.96 4.10
C VAL A 103 -1.73 8.94 3.53
N MET A 104 -0.99 7.88 3.79
CA MET A 104 0.26 7.56 3.10
C MET A 104 -0.04 6.63 1.93
N TYR A 105 0.39 7.03 0.72
CA TYR A 105 0.21 6.26 -0.50
C TYR A 105 1.54 5.75 -1.05
N PHE A 106 1.55 4.49 -1.51
CA PHE A 106 2.72 3.88 -2.15
C PHE A 106 2.40 3.57 -3.61
N GLY A 107 3.21 4.09 -4.53
CA GLY A 107 3.06 3.89 -5.97
C GLY A 107 4.42 3.82 -6.67
N ASP A 108 4.45 3.30 -7.90
CA ASP A 108 5.68 3.10 -8.67
C ASP A 108 5.62 3.52 -10.13
N ASP A 109 4.41 3.72 -10.68
CA ASP A 109 4.24 4.00 -12.11
C ASP A 109 3.26 5.18 -12.34
N ILE A 110 3.22 5.67 -13.57
CA ILE A 110 2.48 6.88 -13.97
C ILE A 110 1.04 6.92 -13.46
N PRO A 111 0.24 5.84 -13.47
CA PRO A 111 -1.12 5.86 -12.93
C PRO A 111 -1.23 6.21 -11.43
N ASP A 112 -0.13 6.17 -10.69
CA ASP A 112 -0.09 6.48 -9.26
C ASP A 112 0.12 7.97 -8.96
N ILE A 113 0.59 8.76 -9.93
CA ILE A 113 1.06 10.14 -9.72
C ILE A 113 -0.04 11.03 -9.13
N GLU A 114 -1.25 10.92 -9.64
CA GLU A 114 -2.36 11.76 -9.20
C GLU A 114 -2.71 11.48 -7.73
N VAL A 115 -2.79 10.21 -7.33
CA VAL A 115 -3.03 9.81 -5.95
C VAL A 115 -1.86 10.22 -5.05
N MET A 116 -0.65 10.02 -5.51
CA MET A 116 0.56 10.37 -4.76
C MET A 116 0.62 11.86 -4.42
N ARG A 117 0.19 12.73 -5.36
CA ARG A 117 0.11 14.18 -5.13
C ARG A 117 -1.05 14.59 -4.21
N ALA A 118 -2.13 13.82 -4.18
CA ALA A 118 -3.29 14.09 -3.32
C ALA A 118 -3.07 13.59 -1.88
N ALA A 119 -2.31 12.53 -1.70
CA ALA A 119 -2.02 11.94 -0.39
C ALA A 119 -1.15 12.86 0.48
N GLY A 120 -1.20 12.66 1.79
CA GLY A 120 -0.36 13.41 2.73
C GLY A 120 1.12 13.09 2.61
N ILE A 121 1.45 11.85 2.29
CA ILE A 121 2.81 11.38 2.01
C ILE A 121 2.75 10.38 0.86
N GLY A 122 3.37 10.74 -0.26
CA GLY A 122 3.61 9.83 -1.39
C GLY A 122 4.97 9.16 -1.26
N VAL A 123 4.99 7.84 -1.25
CA VAL A 123 6.22 7.03 -1.15
C VAL A 123 6.36 6.20 -2.42
N CYS A 124 7.56 6.11 -2.98
CA CYS A 124 7.84 5.18 -4.07
C CYS A 124 9.08 4.31 -3.77
N PRO A 125 9.14 3.10 -4.34
CA PRO A 125 10.36 2.29 -4.29
C PRO A 125 11.48 2.93 -5.12
N ASN A 126 12.74 2.54 -4.88
CA ASN A 126 13.88 3.11 -5.59
C ASN A 126 13.93 2.75 -7.09
N ASP A 127 13.21 1.72 -7.50
CA ASP A 127 13.06 1.29 -8.88
C ASP A 127 11.77 1.77 -9.56
N ALA A 128 11.05 2.71 -8.94
CA ALA A 128 9.93 3.41 -9.59
C ALA A 128 10.39 4.17 -10.84
N VAL A 129 9.46 4.43 -11.76
CA VAL A 129 9.76 5.27 -12.93
C VAL A 129 10.11 6.70 -12.50
N GLU A 130 10.89 7.40 -13.33
CA GLU A 130 11.43 8.73 -12.97
C GLU A 130 10.32 9.75 -12.67
N GLU A 131 9.22 9.73 -13.44
CA GLU A 131 8.07 10.64 -13.24
C GLU A 131 7.42 10.46 -11.86
N VAL A 132 7.41 9.23 -11.34
CA VAL A 132 6.90 8.95 -9.99
C VAL A 132 7.88 9.41 -8.93
N LYS A 133 9.18 9.22 -9.14
CA LYS A 133 10.20 9.72 -8.21
C LYS A 133 10.17 11.23 -8.09
N GLU A 134 9.91 11.94 -9.19
CA GLU A 134 9.73 13.41 -9.19
C GLU A 134 8.46 13.85 -8.44
N ALA A 135 7.42 13.02 -8.41
CA ALA A 135 6.16 13.31 -7.74
C ALA A 135 6.12 12.88 -6.27
N ALA A 136 6.99 11.95 -5.87
CA ALA A 136 7.00 11.38 -4.53
C ALA A 136 7.61 12.34 -3.50
N ASP A 137 7.07 12.32 -2.28
CA ASP A 137 7.68 12.99 -1.12
C ASP A 137 8.88 12.20 -0.60
N ILE A 138 8.84 10.88 -0.76
CA ILE A 138 9.87 9.95 -0.26
C ILE A 138 10.17 8.90 -1.32
N ILE A 139 11.46 8.70 -1.59
CA ILE A 139 11.98 7.57 -2.36
C ILE A 139 12.59 6.59 -1.35
N SER A 140 12.06 5.36 -1.28
CA SER A 140 12.61 4.31 -0.42
C SER A 140 14.02 3.91 -0.90
N ASP A 141 14.87 3.47 0.00
CA ASP A 141 16.16 2.84 -0.36
C ASP A 141 15.97 1.40 -0.89
N ARG A 142 14.73 0.89 -0.88
CA ARG A 142 14.39 -0.48 -1.26
C ARG A 142 13.58 -0.51 -2.55
N PRO A 143 13.82 -1.50 -3.42
CA PRO A 143 12.97 -1.72 -4.59
C PRO A 143 11.60 -2.30 -4.21
N GLY A 144 10.66 -2.24 -5.14
CA GLY A 144 9.35 -2.85 -4.98
C GLY A 144 9.44 -4.35 -4.71
N GLY A 145 8.56 -4.87 -3.85
CA GLY A 145 8.55 -6.28 -3.46
C GLY A 145 9.71 -6.70 -2.55
N LYS A 146 10.46 -5.74 -2.01
CA LYS A 146 11.61 -5.98 -1.11
C LYS A 146 11.51 -5.19 0.19
N ALA A 147 10.31 -5.15 0.77
CA ALA A 147 10.01 -4.47 2.03
C ALA A 147 10.07 -2.94 1.98
N CYS A 148 9.84 -2.31 0.83
CA CYS A 148 9.72 -0.86 0.73
C CYS A 148 8.49 -0.32 1.46
N VAL A 149 7.37 -1.04 1.40
CA VAL A 149 6.14 -0.69 2.11
C VAL A 149 6.33 -0.88 3.62
N ARG A 150 6.90 -2.02 4.02
CA ARG A 150 7.25 -2.30 5.42
C ARG A 150 8.07 -1.16 6.03
N GLU A 151 9.06 -0.68 5.32
CA GLU A 151 9.97 0.35 5.82
C GLU A 151 9.22 1.60 6.28
N TYR A 152 8.32 2.13 5.46
CA TYR A 152 7.66 3.40 5.77
C TYR A 152 6.39 3.25 6.61
N MET A 153 5.65 2.15 6.47
CA MET A 153 4.56 1.85 7.39
C MET A 153 5.09 1.72 8.83
N GLU A 154 6.18 0.99 9.02
CA GLU A 154 6.82 0.82 10.32
C GLU A 154 7.33 2.13 10.88
N LYS A 155 8.02 2.97 10.05
CA LYS A 155 8.48 4.29 10.46
C LYS A 155 7.32 5.20 10.92
N ALA A 156 6.24 5.24 10.16
CA ALA A 156 5.07 6.05 10.48
C ALA A 156 4.39 5.58 11.77
N MET A 157 4.21 4.28 11.93
CA MET A 157 3.59 3.72 13.13
C MET A 157 4.47 3.88 14.38
N LYS A 158 5.80 3.73 14.24
CA LYS A 158 6.75 3.98 15.34
C LYS A 158 6.75 5.44 15.78
N ALA A 159 6.69 6.38 14.84
CA ALA A 159 6.62 7.80 15.15
C ALA A 159 5.38 8.18 15.99
N GLN A 160 4.34 7.36 15.93
CA GLN A 160 3.10 7.51 16.69
C GLN A 160 3.02 6.61 17.92
N GLY A 161 4.05 5.80 18.20
CA GLY A 161 4.01 4.80 19.28
C GLY A 161 3.04 3.65 19.03
N ARG A 162 2.65 3.42 17.78
CA ARG A 162 1.62 2.44 17.37
C ARG A 162 2.17 1.21 16.63
N TRP A 163 3.48 1.02 16.61
CA TRP A 163 4.09 -0.22 16.16
C TRP A 163 4.17 -1.19 17.35
N VAL A 164 3.02 -1.76 17.71
CA VAL A 164 2.89 -2.61 18.90
C VAL A 164 2.48 -4.02 18.47
N PHE A 165 3.33 -5.01 18.78
CA PHE A 165 3.03 -6.42 18.53
C PHE A 165 2.30 -7.03 19.71
N ASP A 166 1.01 -7.29 19.52
CA ASP A 166 0.19 -8.06 20.45
C ASP A 166 0.13 -9.52 19.98
N ALA A 167 0.85 -10.40 20.68
CA ALA A 167 0.93 -11.80 20.33
C ALA A 167 -0.43 -12.53 20.43
N ILE A 168 -1.35 -12.06 21.27
CA ILE A 168 -2.69 -12.66 21.42
C ILE A 168 -3.55 -12.23 20.24
N ALA A 169 -3.59 -10.95 19.92
CA ALA A 169 -4.35 -10.44 18.78
C ALA A 169 -3.82 -10.99 17.45
N TYR A 170 -2.51 -11.15 17.32
CA TYR A 170 -1.87 -11.69 16.11
C TYR A 170 -2.27 -13.13 15.80
N LYS A 171 -2.51 -13.95 16.83
CA LYS A 171 -2.88 -15.38 16.68
C LYS A 171 -4.36 -15.61 16.37
N LYS A 172 -5.20 -14.62 16.51
CA LYS A 172 -6.64 -14.69 16.17
C LYS A 172 -6.84 -14.48 14.67
#